data_95a5fa4999f10df10ea1de7c84a8c7a8
#
_entry.id   95a5fa4999f10df10ea1de7c84a8c7a8
#
_cell.length_a   1.000
_cell.length_b   1.000
_cell.length_c   1.000
_cell.angle_alpha   90.00
_cell.angle_beta   90.00
_cell.angle_gamma   90.00
#
_symmetry.space_group_name_H-M   'P 1'
#
loop_
_entity.id
_entity.type
_entity.pdbx_description
1 polymer ?
#
loop_
_entity_poly.entity_id
_entity_poly.type
_entity_poly.pdbx_seq_one_letter_code
_entity_poly.pdbx_strand_id
1 'polypeptide(L)'
;QIGRLYAGAELGAEFRLASRLALRVAAAESRAVYRNDPAVVIRSDKDGHVISDRSRTLLRGLDLGGSPRRVAAAELRYEGAGMWTLSASAAYAGEHYVSPSPLYRMRRVWDRAASPEAVGTLTGQERFPGAATIGLFASKTFRLGARYLSLSGSVDNLFDDRRIVHSGYESMRLRKIGSGAGAGVEPFGSKYLYAYGRTCYLTLNFRF
;
A
#
# COMPACT_ATOMS: atom_id res chain seq x y z
N GLN A 1 4.27 -2.99 24.70
CA GLN A 1 3.11 -3.27 23.84
C GLN A 1 2.86 -2.08 22.92
N ILE A 2 2.56 -2.31 21.64
CA ILE A 2 2.21 -1.29 20.65
C ILE A 2 0.69 -1.25 20.52
N GLY A 3 0.09 -0.10 20.87
CA GLY A 3 -1.32 0.17 20.64
C GLY A 3 -1.56 0.71 19.25
N ARG A 4 -2.63 0.24 18.58
CA ARG A 4 -3.08 0.71 17.27
C ARG A 4 -4.56 1.03 17.32
N LEU A 5 -4.99 1.99 16.51
CA LEU A 5 -6.39 2.34 16.32
C LEU A 5 -6.70 2.22 14.83
N TYR A 6 -7.79 1.54 14.51
CA TYR A 6 -8.36 1.46 13.19
C TYR A 6 -9.77 2.03 13.23
N ALA A 7 -10.08 2.94 12.33
CA ALA A 7 -11.41 3.48 12.14
C ALA A 7 -11.63 3.77 10.66
N GLY A 8 -12.84 3.57 10.17
CA GLY A 8 -13.15 3.84 8.77
C GLY A 8 -14.63 3.66 8.48
N ALA A 9 -14.98 4.06 7.27
CA ALA A 9 -16.31 3.84 6.69
C ALA A 9 -16.12 3.37 5.25
N GLU A 10 -17.02 2.52 4.80
CA GLU A 10 -17.09 2.05 3.43
C GLU A 10 -18.51 2.13 2.89
N LEU A 11 -18.61 2.35 1.60
CA LEU A 11 -19.87 2.39 0.86
C LEU A 11 -19.70 1.61 -0.44
N GLY A 12 -20.67 0.77 -0.76
CA GLY A 12 -20.75 0.09 -2.04
C GLY A 12 -22.17 0.15 -2.60
N ALA A 13 -22.27 0.27 -3.92
CA ALA A 13 -23.55 0.28 -4.61
C ALA A 13 -23.44 -0.43 -5.97
N GLU A 14 -24.54 -1.04 -6.38
CA GLU A 14 -24.69 -1.59 -7.73
C GLU A 14 -25.92 -0.96 -8.39
N PHE A 15 -25.74 -0.46 -9.60
CA PHE A 15 -26.76 0.16 -10.42
C PHE A 15 -26.96 -0.68 -11.68
N ARG A 16 -28.18 -1.15 -11.92
CA ARG A 16 -28.53 -1.78 -13.18
C ARG A 16 -28.93 -0.70 -14.18
N LEU A 17 -28.01 -0.34 -15.07
CA LEU A 17 -28.19 0.72 -16.05
C LEU A 17 -29.07 0.26 -17.23
N ALA A 18 -29.03 -1.04 -17.56
CA ALA A 18 -29.85 -1.67 -18.57
C ALA A 18 -30.00 -3.17 -18.24
N SER A 19 -30.82 -3.92 -19.02
CA SER A 19 -31.02 -5.35 -18.79
C SER A 19 -29.75 -6.20 -18.75
N ARG A 20 -28.67 -5.71 -19.39
CA ARG A 20 -27.38 -6.40 -19.53
C ARG A 20 -26.19 -5.55 -19.12
N LEU A 21 -26.41 -4.39 -18.54
CA LEU A 21 -25.38 -3.45 -18.17
C LEU A 21 -25.53 -3.04 -16.70
N ALA A 22 -24.50 -3.30 -15.91
CA ALA A 22 -24.45 -2.93 -14.50
C ALA A 22 -23.21 -2.10 -14.21
N LEU A 23 -23.36 -1.10 -13.34
CA LEU A 23 -22.28 -0.33 -12.77
C LEU A 23 -22.19 -0.66 -11.28
N ARG A 24 -21.02 -1.10 -10.85
CA ARG A 24 -20.65 -1.27 -9.44
C ARG A 24 -19.68 -0.19 -9.03
N VAL A 25 -19.92 0.40 -7.87
CA VAL A 25 -19.01 1.38 -7.29
C VAL A 25 -18.79 1.04 -5.83
N ALA A 26 -17.58 1.28 -5.35
CA ALA A 26 -17.23 1.15 -3.95
C ALA A 26 -16.23 2.24 -3.58
N ALA A 27 -16.33 2.74 -2.36
CA ALA A 27 -15.36 3.66 -1.80
C ALA A 27 -15.21 3.40 -0.31
N ALA A 28 -14.00 3.55 0.20
CA ALA A 28 -13.73 3.50 1.62
C ALA A 28 -12.74 4.60 2.01
N GLU A 29 -12.99 5.18 3.18
CA GLU A 29 -12.02 6.03 3.88
C GLU A 29 -11.73 5.39 5.23
N SER A 30 -10.43 5.19 5.52
CA SER A 30 -10.00 4.57 6.77
C SER A 30 -8.78 5.26 7.33
N ARG A 31 -8.63 5.18 8.64
CA ARG A 31 -7.45 5.67 9.33
C ARG A 31 -6.92 4.60 10.26
N ALA A 32 -5.65 4.28 10.11
CA ALA A 32 -4.92 3.34 10.96
C ALA A 32 -3.73 4.08 11.57
N VAL A 33 -3.70 4.26 12.89
CA VAL A 33 -2.67 5.05 13.58
C VAL A 33 -2.14 4.35 14.82
N TYR A 34 -0.92 4.69 15.20
CA TYR A 34 -0.35 4.30 16.50
C TYR A 34 -1.00 5.10 17.63
N ARG A 35 -1.39 4.42 18.72
CA ARG A 35 -2.04 5.05 19.86
C ARG A 35 -1.09 5.43 20.99
N ASN A 36 0.11 4.87 21.05
CA ASN A 36 1.06 5.08 22.12
C ASN A 36 2.49 5.15 21.60
N ASP A 37 3.37 5.54 22.49
CA ASP A 37 4.81 5.61 22.34
C ASP A 37 5.44 4.44 23.10
N PRO A 38 5.62 3.27 22.46
CA PRO A 38 6.10 2.08 23.15
C PRO A 38 7.58 2.21 23.54
N ALA A 39 7.96 1.51 24.59
CA ALA A 39 9.35 1.26 24.89
C ALA A 39 9.91 0.20 23.94
N VAL A 40 11.13 0.42 23.45
CA VAL A 40 11.85 -0.49 22.55
C VAL A 40 13.20 -0.86 23.17
N VAL A 41 13.64 -2.06 22.85
CA VAL A 41 14.98 -2.54 23.18
C VAL A 41 15.75 -2.69 21.86
N ILE A 42 16.93 -2.10 21.77
CA ILE A 42 17.82 -2.27 20.62
C ILE A 42 18.94 -3.19 21.03
N ARG A 43 19.14 -4.23 20.25
CA ARG A 43 20.22 -5.20 20.42
C ARG A 43 21.17 -5.15 19.21
N SER A 44 22.42 -5.47 19.47
CA SER A 44 23.42 -5.67 18.41
C SER A 44 23.14 -6.97 17.67
N ASP A 45 23.17 -6.92 16.35
CA ASP A 45 23.05 -8.12 15.50
C ASP A 45 24.28 -9.03 15.58
N LYS A 46 25.41 -8.48 16.06
CA LYS A 46 26.69 -9.20 16.11
C LYS A 46 26.77 -10.20 17.28
N ASP A 47 26.28 -9.83 18.45
CA ASP A 47 26.48 -10.53 19.72
C ASP A 47 25.28 -10.49 20.66
N GLY A 48 24.17 -9.88 20.22
CA GLY A 48 22.92 -9.81 20.98
C GLY A 48 22.96 -8.85 22.19
N HIS A 49 24.09 -8.15 22.47
CA HIS A 49 24.14 -7.24 23.59
C HIS A 49 23.12 -6.09 23.44
N VAL A 50 22.65 -5.59 24.57
CA VAL A 50 21.67 -4.50 24.61
C VAL A 50 22.39 -3.17 24.38
N ILE A 51 22.13 -2.54 23.23
CA ILE A 51 22.63 -1.19 22.90
C ILE A 51 21.78 -0.16 23.63
N SER A 52 20.49 -0.40 23.75
CA SER A 52 19.55 0.49 24.43
C SER A 52 18.38 -0.29 24.98
N ASP A 53 18.11 -0.12 26.26
CA ASP A 53 16.97 -0.69 26.94
C ASP A 53 15.92 0.38 27.22
N ARG A 54 14.64 0.01 27.04
CA ARG A 54 13.45 0.81 27.38
C ARG A 54 13.43 2.24 26.86
N SER A 55 14.14 2.52 25.76
CA SER A 55 14.01 3.81 25.10
C SER A 55 12.62 3.97 24.51
N ARG A 56 11.98 5.11 24.74
CA ARG A 56 10.70 5.42 24.09
C ARG A 56 10.91 5.76 22.62
N THR A 57 10.02 5.21 21.79
CA THR A 57 9.88 5.61 20.40
C THR A 57 8.56 6.37 20.22
N LEU A 58 8.63 7.57 19.64
CA LEU A 58 7.49 8.48 19.49
C LEU A 58 6.70 8.13 18.23
N LEU A 59 5.80 7.16 18.34
CA LEU A 59 4.95 6.70 17.23
C LEU A 59 3.52 7.26 17.30
N ARG A 60 3.09 7.72 18.47
CA ARG A 60 1.71 8.16 18.69
C ARG A 60 1.26 9.18 17.64
N GLY A 61 0.14 8.89 16.98
CA GLY A 61 -0.46 9.74 15.96
C GLY A 61 0.09 9.54 14.55
N LEU A 62 1.20 8.81 14.37
CA LEU A 62 1.69 8.43 13.05
C LEU A 62 0.78 7.37 12.43
N ASP A 63 0.72 7.39 11.11
CA ASP A 63 -0.03 6.41 10.34
C ASP A 63 0.70 5.06 10.29
N LEU A 64 -0.08 3.98 10.30
CA LEU A 64 0.46 2.68 9.95
C LEU A 64 0.74 2.64 8.46
N GLY A 65 1.96 2.28 8.09
CA GLY A 65 2.32 2.12 6.68
C GLY A 65 1.63 0.93 6.02
N GLY A 66 1.55 0.97 4.71
CA GLY A 66 1.07 -0.13 3.89
C GLY A 66 -0.44 -0.21 3.67
N SER A 67 -1.23 0.68 4.27
CA SER A 67 -2.67 0.77 4.03
C SER A 67 -3.04 2.15 3.50
N PRO A 68 -3.73 2.24 2.34
CA PRO A 68 -4.24 3.52 1.86
C PRO A 68 -5.36 4.01 2.77
N ARG A 69 -5.42 5.31 3.00
CA ARG A 69 -6.55 5.92 3.73
C ARG A 69 -7.80 5.98 2.86
N ARG A 70 -7.64 6.23 1.56
CA ARG A 70 -8.74 6.36 0.61
C ARG A 70 -8.58 5.36 -0.51
N VAL A 71 -9.63 4.59 -0.73
CA VAL A 71 -9.73 3.69 -1.87
C VAL A 71 -11.09 3.91 -2.54
N ALA A 72 -11.11 3.80 -3.86
CA ALA A 72 -12.33 3.79 -4.64
C ALA A 72 -12.18 2.80 -5.78
N ALA A 73 -13.27 2.16 -6.16
CA ALA A 73 -13.34 1.28 -7.31
C ALA A 73 -14.65 1.46 -8.05
N ALA A 74 -14.61 1.30 -9.37
CA ALA A 74 -15.78 1.24 -10.22
C ALA A 74 -15.60 0.13 -11.24
N GLU A 75 -16.65 -0.62 -11.55
CA GLU A 75 -16.71 -1.62 -12.61
C GLU A 75 -17.97 -1.40 -13.44
N LEU A 76 -17.80 -1.22 -14.74
CA LEU A 76 -18.87 -1.28 -15.72
C LEU A 76 -18.84 -2.68 -16.34
N ARG A 77 -19.91 -3.46 -16.13
CA ARG A 77 -20.05 -4.85 -16.58
C ARG A 77 -21.19 -5.01 -17.56
N TYR A 78 -20.89 -5.61 -18.70
CA TYR A 78 -21.85 -5.98 -19.72
C TYR A 78 -21.94 -7.50 -19.86
N GLU A 79 -23.16 -8.03 -19.81
CA GLU A 79 -23.50 -9.44 -20.03
C GLU A 79 -24.22 -9.59 -21.37
N GLY A 80 -23.46 -9.92 -22.40
CA GLY A 80 -23.95 -10.00 -23.78
C GLY A 80 -24.75 -11.27 -24.07
N ALA A 81 -25.51 -11.24 -25.17
CA ALA A 81 -26.12 -12.44 -25.73
C ALA A 81 -25.04 -13.48 -26.07
N GLY A 82 -25.38 -14.78 -26.00
CA GLY A 82 -24.46 -15.84 -26.34
C GLY A 82 -23.31 -16.01 -25.32
N MET A 83 -23.55 -15.72 -24.03
CA MET A 83 -22.60 -15.94 -22.94
C MET A 83 -21.30 -15.13 -23.06
N TRP A 84 -21.38 -13.87 -23.49
CA TRP A 84 -20.31 -12.88 -23.39
C TRP A 84 -20.37 -12.15 -22.07
N THR A 85 -19.22 -11.94 -21.47
CA THR A 85 -19.05 -11.00 -20.36
C THR A 85 -17.89 -10.06 -20.70
N LEU A 86 -18.15 -8.76 -20.63
CA LEU A 86 -17.14 -7.72 -20.78
C LEU A 86 -17.19 -6.83 -19.56
N SER A 87 -16.03 -6.44 -19.03
CA SER A 87 -15.98 -5.38 -18.03
C SER A 87 -14.80 -4.45 -18.20
N ALA A 88 -15.02 -3.21 -17.77
CA ALA A 88 -13.99 -2.23 -17.58
C ALA A 88 -14.01 -1.78 -16.11
N SER A 89 -12.85 -1.77 -15.47
CA SER A 89 -12.72 -1.40 -14.07
C SER A 89 -11.75 -0.24 -13.91
N ALA A 90 -12.01 0.58 -12.91
CA ALA A 90 -11.09 1.61 -12.43
C ALA A 90 -10.90 1.44 -10.93
N ALA A 91 -9.69 1.56 -10.45
CA ALA A 91 -9.35 1.52 -9.03
C ALA A 91 -8.46 2.69 -8.67
N TYR A 92 -8.71 3.30 -7.53
CA TYR A 92 -7.91 4.38 -6.95
C TYR A 92 -7.48 4.00 -5.54
N ALA A 93 -6.23 4.28 -5.20
CA ALA A 93 -5.73 4.18 -3.84
C ALA A 93 -4.85 5.41 -3.54
N GLY A 94 -5.10 6.05 -2.41
CA GLY A 94 -4.40 7.30 -2.05
C GLY A 94 -4.18 7.45 -0.56
N GLU A 95 -3.34 8.43 -0.24
CA GLU A 95 -2.92 8.72 1.14
C GLU A 95 -2.28 7.50 1.83
N HIS A 96 -1.32 6.88 1.15
CA HIS A 96 -0.45 5.88 1.75
C HIS A 96 0.70 6.56 2.49
N TYR A 97 1.13 5.95 3.59
CA TYR A 97 2.27 6.42 4.35
C TYR A 97 3.36 5.36 4.42
N VAL A 98 4.60 5.82 4.47
CA VAL A 98 5.76 4.96 4.74
C VAL A 98 5.63 4.36 6.14
N SER A 99 5.96 3.08 6.28
CA SER A 99 6.03 2.45 7.61
C SER A 99 7.15 3.09 8.43
N PRO A 100 6.82 3.72 9.58
CA PRO A 100 7.79 4.47 10.35
C PRO A 100 8.79 3.56 11.05
N SER A 101 10.06 3.96 11.03
CA SER A 101 11.12 3.29 11.78
C SER A 101 11.05 3.68 13.27
N PRO A 102 10.94 2.73 14.20
CA PRO A 102 11.02 3.03 15.61
C PRO A 102 12.35 3.69 16.02
N LEU A 103 13.43 3.38 15.30
CA LEU A 103 14.74 3.98 15.56
C LEU A 103 14.73 5.49 15.30
N TYR A 104 14.14 5.92 14.18
CA TYR A 104 14.07 7.33 13.81
C TYR A 104 13.24 8.16 14.80
N ARG A 105 12.31 7.54 15.48
CA ARG A 105 11.38 8.21 16.44
C ARG A 105 11.90 8.27 17.86
N MET A 106 13.18 7.95 18.09
CA MET A 106 13.81 8.08 19.41
C MET A 106 14.41 9.47 19.59
N ARG A 107 14.07 10.15 20.68
CA ARG A 107 14.55 11.50 20.98
C ARG A 107 16.08 11.60 20.93
N ARG A 108 16.77 10.65 21.53
CA ARG A 108 18.24 10.58 21.51
C ARG A 108 18.84 10.51 20.10
N VAL A 109 18.07 10.10 19.08
CA VAL A 109 18.50 10.11 17.68
C VAL A 109 18.31 11.51 17.10
N TRP A 110 17.21 12.19 17.44
CA TRP A 110 16.97 13.58 17.01
C TRP A 110 18.00 14.54 17.58
N ASP A 111 18.37 14.38 18.86
CA ASP A 111 19.37 15.21 19.54
C ASP A 111 20.77 15.09 18.90
N ARG A 112 20.97 14.07 18.06
CA ARG A 112 22.21 13.81 17.31
C ARG A 112 22.07 14.00 15.80
N ALA A 113 20.95 14.52 15.33
CA ALA A 113 20.76 14.78 13.90
C ALA A 113 21.83 15.76 13.40
N ALA A 114 22.35 15.47 12.22
CA ALA A 114 23.46 16.26 11.63
C ALA A 114 23.00 17.62 11.10
N SER A 115 21.70 17.78 10.83
CA SER A 115 21.10 19.02 10.34
C SER A 115 19.63 19.15 10.70
N PRO A 116 19.03 20.36 10.61
CA PRO A 116 17.58 20.56 10.78
C PRO A 116 16.75 19.73 9.82
N GLU A 117 17.20 19.54 8.58
CA GLU A 117 16.53 18.72 7.56
C GLU A 117 16.52 17.24 7.99
N ALA A 118 17.62 16.77 8.58
CA ALA A 118 17.69 15.42 9.14
C ALA A 118 16.70 15.24 10.29
N VAL A 119 16.51 16.26 11.15
CA VAL A 119 15.45 16.25 12.18
C VAL A 119 14.08 16.14 11.53
N GLY A 120 13.79 16.94 10.51
CA GLY A 120 12.53 16.89 9.78
C GLY A 120 12.23 15.50 9.22
N THR A 121 13.23 14.84 8.62
CA THR A 121 13.08 13.46 8.11
C THR A 121 12.89 12.43 9.23
N LEU A 122 13.61 12.58 10.34
CA LEU A 122 13.51 11.65 11.49
C LEU A 122 12.16 11.77 12.22
N THR A 123 11.54 12.92 12.22
CA THR A 123 10.28 13.19 12.93
C THR A 123 9.04 13.13 12.05
N GLY A 124 9.18 13.51 10.77
CA GLY A 124 8.13 13.47 9.78
C GLY A 124 7.77 12.04 9.35
N GLN A 125 6.68 11.90 8.64
CA GLN A 125 6.29 10.65 7.98
C GLN A 125 5.99 10.94 6.52
N GLU A 126 6.68 10.23 5.63
CA GLU A 126 6.54 10.39 4.21
C GLU A 126 5.19 9.82 3.74
N ARG A 127 4.54 10.54 2.84
CA ARG A 127 3.28 10.15 2.20
C ARG A 127 3.51 9.90 0.72
N PHE A 128 2.96 8.81 0.20
CA PHE A 128 2.96 8.52 -1.23
C PHE A 128 1.85 9.24 -1.96
N PRO A 129 2.05 9.61 -3.23
CA PRO A 129 0.98 10.10 -4.09
C PRO A 129 -0.08 9.03 -4.28
N GLY A 130 -1.33 9.45 -4.46
CA GLY A 130 -2.38 8.55 -4.89
C GLY A 130 -2.17 8.10 -6.32
N ALA A 131 -2.68 6.91 -6.64
CA ALA A 131 -2.61 6.34 -7.98
C ALA A 131 -3.94 5.71 -8.38
N ALA A 132 -4.22 5.73 -9.70
CA ALA A 132 -5.36 5.07 -10.28
C ALA A 132 -4.91 4.08 -11.37
N THR A 133 -5.61 2.97 -11.48
CA THR A 133 -5.39 1.96 -12.52
C THR A 133 -6.69 1.65 -13.25
N ILE A 134 -6.58 1.28 -14.52
CA ILE A 134 -7.70 0.81 -15.34
C ILE A 134 -7.43 -0.66 -15.68
N GLY A 135 -8.46 -1.49 -15.57
CA GLY A 135 -8.46 -2.88 -15.97
C GLY A 135 -9.54 -3.18 -17.00
N LEU A 136 -9.31 -4.17 -17.82
CA LEU A 136 -10.27 -4.69 -18.79
C LEU A 136 -10.40 -6.20 -18.61
N PHE A 137 -11.60 -6.71 -18.79
CA PHE A 137 -11.88 -8.15 -18.78
C PHE A 137 -12.84 -8.50 -19.90
N ALA A 138 -12.59 -9.62 -20.57
CA ALA A 138 -13.49 -10.22 -21.53
C ALA A 138 -13.56 -11.73 -21.33
N SER A 139 -14.76 -12.30 -21.42
CA SER A 139 -14.97 -13.74 -21.37
C SER A 139 -16.03 -14.15 -22.40
N LYS A 140 -15.80 -15.30 -23.03
CA LYS A 140 -16.74 -15.94 -23.92
C LYS A 140 -16.87 -17.41 -23.54
N THR A 141 -18.10 -17.87 -23.35
CA THR A 141 -18.39 -19.28 -23.18
C THR A 141 -19.05 -19.84 -24.43
N PHE A 142 -18.54 -20.95 -24.93
CA PHE A 142 -19.05 -21.70 -26.05
C PHE A 142 -19.75 -22.95 -25.53
N ARG A 143 -20.96 -23.22 -26.02
CA ARG A 143 -21.64 -24.47 -25.73
C ARG A 143 -21.35 -25.49 -26.83
N LEU A 144 -20.77 -26.61 -26.46
CA LEU A 144 -20.36 -27.70 -27.33
C LEU A 144 -21.20 -28.95 -27.00
N GLY A 145 -22.46 -28.95 -27.42
CA GLY A 145 -23.43 -29.98 -27.01
C GLY A 145 -23.76 -29.89 -25.52
N ALA A 146 -23.42 -30.94 -24.76
CA ALA A 146 -23.54 -30.98 -23.29
C ALA A 146 -22.37 -30.35 -22.55
N ARG A 147 -21.32 -29.94 -23.25
CA ARG A 147 -20.07 -29.40 -22.70
C ARG A 147 -19.97 -27.89 -22.89
N TYR A 148 -19.09 -27.27 -22.12
CA TYR A 148 -18.83 -25.84 -22.22
C TYR A 148 -17.33 -25.56 -22.27
N LEU A 149 -16.95 -24.67 -23.16
CA LEU A 149 -15.61 -24.13 -23.29
C LEU A 149 -15.66 -22.63 -23.01
N SER A 150 -14.96 -22.17 -21.98
CA SER A 150 -14.87 -20.75 -21.65
C SER A 150 -13.45 -20.24 -21.88
N LEU A 151 -13.33 -19.18 -22.65
CA LEU A 151 -12.10 -18.43 -22.85
C LEU A 151 -12.27 -17.07 -22.17
N SER A 152 -11.35 -16.70 -21.29
CA SER A 152 -11.35 -15.38 -20.66
C SER A 152 -9.97 -14.76 -20.66
N GLY A 153 -9.93 -13.44 -20.77
CA GLY A 153 -8.72 -12.66 -20.70
C GLY A 153 -8.94 -11.41 -19.85
N SER A 154 -7.91 -11.01 -19.12
CA SER A 154 -7.88 -9.73 -18.42
C SER A 154 -6.57 -9.00 -18.65
N VAL A 155 -6.65 -7.68 -18.55
CA VAL A 155 -5.51 -6.78 -18.53
C VAL A 155 -5.68 -5.86 -17.32
N ASP A 156 -4.73 -5.88 -16.41
CA ASP A 156 -4.66 -4.96 -15.28
C ASP A 156 -3.58 -3.91 -15.55
N ASN A 157 -3.77 -2.71 -14.97
CA ASN A 157 -2.91 -1.55 -15.19
C ASN A 157 -2.70 -1.29 -16.70
N LEU A 158 -3.78 -1.04 -17.41
CA LEU A 158 -3.84 -0.89 -18.88
C LEU A 158 -2.80 0.09 -19.44
N PHE A 159 -2.48 1.14 -18.69
CA PHE A 159 -1.54 2.19 -19.09
C PHE A 159 -0.07 1.90 -18.73
N ASP A 160 0.22 0.73 -18.14
CA ASP A 160 1.57 0.30 -17.72
C ASP A 160 2.28 1.31 -16.81
N ASP A 161 1.56 1.95 -15.88
CA ASP A 161 2.20 2.86 -14.94
C ASP A 161 2.99 2.07 -13.88
N ARG A 162 4.31 2.09 -14.00
CA ARG A 162 5.27 1.41 -13.12
C ARG A 162 5.77 2.30 -11.99
N ARG A 163 5.30 3.55 -11.90
CA ARG A 163 5.70 4.51 -10.87
C ARG A 163 4.81 4.45 -9.62
N ILE A 164 3.78 3.61 -9.65
CA ILE A 164 2.84 3.46 -8.55
C ILE A 164 3.56 2.83 -7.37
N VAL A 165 3.75 3.60 -6.31
CA VAL A 165 4.26 3.10 -5.03
C VAL A 165 3.10 2.58 -4.21
N HIS A 166 3.07 1.29 -3.93
CA HIS A 166 2.00 0.70 -3.15
C HIS A 166 2.33 0.51 -1.67
N SER A 167 3.61 0.52 -1.31
CA SER A 167 4.06 0.50 0.09
C SER A 167 5.52 0.93 0.22
N GLY A 168 5.97 1.13 1.44
CA GLY A 168 7.35 1.45 1.73
C GLY A 168 7.63 1.49 3.23
N TYR A 169 8.89 1.55 3.56
CA TYR A 169 9.35 1.60 4.93
C TYR A 169 10.60 2.46 5.08
N GLU A 170 10.73 3.10 6.24
CA GLU A 170 11.95 3.78 6.65
C GLU A 170 13.02 2.77 7.01
N SER A 171 14.28 3.12 6.76
CA SER A 171 15.40 2.26 7.12
C SER A 171 15.55 2.13 8.65
N MET A 172 15.98 0.96 9.10
CA MET A 172 16.41 0.75 10.50
C MET A 172 17.87 1.12 10.74
N ARG A 173 18.50 1.86 9.80
CA ARG A 173 19.90 2.27 9.86
C ARG A 173 20.01 3.78 9.82
N LEU A 174 21.07 4.29 10.46
CA LEU A 174 21.47 5.68 10.44
C LEU A 174 22.87 5.80 9.85
N ARG A 175 23.10 6.83 9.04
CA ARG A 175 24.42 7.20 8.55
C ARG A 175 25.08 8.11 9.59
N LYS A 176 26.29 7.77 9.97
CA LYS A 176 27.13 8.62 10.84
C LYS A 176 27.79 9.69 9.99
N ILE A 177 27.68 10.95 10.40
CA ILE A 177 28.28 12.11 9.75
C ILE A 177 29.34 12.69 10.69
N GLY A 178 30.57 12.80 10.18
CA GLY A 178 31.72 13.24 10.98
C GLY A 178 32.30 12.12 11.85
N SER A 179 33.24 12.48 12.71
CA SER A 179 34.03 11.57 13.57
C SER A 179 34.04 12.05 15.01
N GLY A 180 34.38 11.13 15.93
CA GLY A 180 34.49 11.44 17.37
C GLY A 180 33.13 11.62 18.08
N ALA A 181 33.19 12.27 19.23
CA ALA A 181 32.01 12.48 20.13
C ALA A 181 30.98 13.43 19.55
N GLY A 182 31.34 14.32 18.63
CA GLY A 182 30.46 15.27 17.97
C GLY A 182 29.84 14.76 16.66
N ALA A 183 30.01 13.48 16.33
CA ALA A 183 29.44 12.92 15.11
C ALA A 183 27.91 12.95 15.14
N GLY A 184 27.33 13.57 14.12
CA GLY A 184 25.88 13.60 13.89
C GLY A 184 25.37 12.31 13.24
N VAL A 185 24.06 12.22 13.09
CA VAL A 185 23.40 11.12 12.37
C VAL A 185 22.43 11.67 11.33
N GLU A 186 22.33 10.95 10.22
CA GLU A 186 21.32 11.19 9.18
C GLU A 186 20.54 9.91 8.88
N PRO A 187 19.25 10.03 8.56
CA PRO A 187 18.47 8.90 8.07
C PRO A 187 18.92 8.49 6.66
N PHE A 188 18.79 7.22 6.34
CA PHE A 188 18.75 6.77 4.95
C PHE A 188 17.38 7.05 4.36
N GLY A 189 17.34 7.26 3.04
CA GLY A 189 16.06 7.38 2.32
C GLY A 189 15.18 6.13 2.51
N SER A 190 13.89 6.36 2.45
CA SER A 190 12.88 5.29 2.51
C SER A 190 13.07 4.28 1.38
N LYS A 191 12.62 3.06 1.60
CA LYS A 191 12.57 2.00 0.59
C LYS A 191 11.14 1.87 0.10
N TYR A 192 10.99 1.77 -1.22
CA TYR A 192 9.68 1.72 -1.89
C TYR A 192 9.46 0.38 -2.54
N LEU A 193 8.22 -0.07 -2.48
CA LEU A 193 7.72 -1.23 -3.19
C LEU A 193 6.73 -0.74 -4.24
N TYR A 194 7.06 -0.99 -5.49
CA TYR A 194 6.27 -0.55 -6.63
C TYR A 194 5.24 -1.61 -7.02
N ALA A 195 4.10 -1.17 -7.49
CA ALA A 195 3.11 -2.05 -8.10
C ALA A 195 3.66 -2.64 -9.40
N TYR A 196 3.13 -3.78 -9.80
CA TYR A 196 3.44 -4.34 -11.11
C TYR A 196 2.95 -3.41 -12.22
N GLY A 197 3.69 -3.38 -13.33
CA GLY A 197 3.23 -2.78 -14.56
C GLY A 197 2.00 -3.52 -15.12
N ARG A 198 1.71 -3.33 -16.40
CA ARG A 198 0.63 -4.05 -17.06
C ARG A 198 0.78 -5.56 -16.90
N THR A 199 -0.27 -6.20 -16.40
CA THR A 199 -0.37 -7.66 -16.30
C THR A 199 -1.51 -8.15 -17.17
N CYS A 200 -1.27 -9.26 -17.86
CA CYS A 200 -2.24 -9.89 -18.74
C CYS A 200 -2.43 -11.35 -18.31
N TYR A 201 -3.66 -11.78 -18.21
CA TYR A 201 -4.03 -13.15 -17.91
C TYR A 201 -4.90 -13.71 -19.02
N LEU A 202 -4.66 -14.96 -19.39
CA LEU A 202 -5.50 -15.73 -20.31
C LEU A 202 -5.87 -17.05 -19.63
N THR A 203 -7.16 -17.36 -19.60
CA THR A 203 -7.66 -18.57 -18.97
C THR A 203 -8.55 -19.33 -19.94
N LEU A 204 -8.28 -20.61 -20.07
CA LEU A 204 -9.12 -21.56 -20.79
C LEU A 204 -9.72 -22.55 -19.79
N ASN A 205 -11.04 -22.66 -19.78
CA ASN A 205 -11.77 -23.56 -18.88
C ASN A 205 -12.67 -24.47 -19.69
N PHE A 206 -12.54 -25.77 -19.49
CA PHE A 206 -13.37 -26.78 -20.14
C PHE A 206 -14.16 -27.53 -19.09
N ARG A 207 -15.49 -27.55 -19.26
CA ARG A 207 -16.43 -28.28 -18.40
C ARG A 207 -17.12 -29.38 -19.20
N PHE A 208 -16.96 -30.60 -18.78
CA PHE A 208 -17.55 -31.82 -19.35
C PHE A 208 -18.62 -32.43 -18.42
#